data_fbb8a59b768f1043be6fc6ae0e180809
#
_entry.id   fbb8a59b768f1043be6fc6ae0e180809
#
_cell.length_a   1.000
_cell.length_b   1.000
_cell.length_c   1.000
_cell.angle_alpha   90.00
_cell.angle_beta   90.00
_cell.angle_gamma   90.00
#
_symmetry.space_group_name_H-M   'P 1'
#
loop_
_entity.id
_entity.type
_entity.pdbx_description
1 polymer ?
#
loop_
_entity_poly.entity_id
_entity_poly.type
_entity_poly.pdbx_seq_one_letter_code
_entity_poly.pdbx_strand_id
1 'polypeptide(L)'
;TPRSSSAASDVYKRQGSLSLLPKQKYEKNKAHKKLRRLVGKALTDFNMLEDGDTVMVCLSGGKDSYTMLDILLSFQLHAPLEFNLVAVNLDQKQPGFPEHVLPTYLEDLKVPFDIIEEDTYSIVKKLTPEGKTTCPICSRLRRGILYAHAKKIGANKIALGHHLDDAVETLFLNMFFVAKLKAMPAKLLSDDARHVVIRPLFYCREKLISEWSKSRDHPIIPCNHCGSQENLQRLKIKEMLAHWDRDFPGRVDN
;
A
#
# COMPACT_ATOMS: atom_id res chain seq x y z
N THR A 1 31.01 -12.46 -5.42
CA THR A 1 30.66 -11.34 -4.51
C THR A 1 29.85 -10.31 -5.27
N PRO A 2 28.55 -10.10 -5.01
CA PRO A 2 27.76 -9.08 -5.68
C PRO A 2 27.91 -7.75 -4.96
N ARG A 3 28.50 -6.77 -5.62
CA ARG A 3 28.47 -5.36 -5.23
C ARG A 3 27.18 -4.74 -5.80
N SER A 4 26.04 -4.89 -5.12
CA SER A 4 24.75 -4.34 -5.59
C SER A 4 24.20 -3.15 -4.79
N SER A 5 24.80 -2.78 -3.64
CA SER A 5 24.23 -1.73 -2.78
C SER A 5 24.49 -0.29 -3.24
N SER A 6 25.58 -0.03 -3.99
CA SER A 6 25.95 1.33 -4.44
C SER A 6 24.98 1.88 -5.52
N ALA A 7 24.59 1.06 -6.50
CA ALA A 7 23.76 1.51 -7.63
C ALA A 7 22.32 1.87 -7.24
N ALA A 8 21.71 1.11 -6.31
CA ALA A 8 20.37 1.41 -5.79
C ALA A 8 20.36 2.72 -4.99
N SER A 9 21.42 2.99 -4.21
CA SER A 9 21.59 4.24 -3.47
C SER A 9 21.70 5.46 -4.40
N ASP A 10 22.40 5.34 -5.54
CA ASP A 10 22.60 6.44 -6.47
C ASP A 10 21.34 6.75 -7.31
N VAL A 11 20.53 5.74 -7.62
CA VAL A 11 19.25 5.94 -8.32
C VAL A 11 18.24 6.62 -7.39
N TYR A 12 18.16 6.21 -6.14
CA TYR A 12 17.30 6.85 -5.15
C TYR A 12 17.67 8.34 -4.94
N LYS A 13 18.95 8.69 -5.06
CA LYS A 13 19.42 10.09 -4.99
C LYS A 13 19.12 10.89 -6.25
N ARG A 14 19.10 10.28 -7.45
CA ARG A 14 18.91 10.97 -8.74
C ARG A 14 17.47 11.35 -9.06
N GLN A 15 16.46 10.67 -8.50
CA GLN A 15 15.04 11.03 -8.69
C GLN A 15 14.63 12.38 -8.08
N GLY A 16 15.55 13.16 -7.54
CA GLY A 16 15.33 14.45 -6.91
C GLY A 16 15.82 15.68 -7.68
N SER A 17 16.21 15.58 -8.96
CA SER A 17 16.95 16.66 -9.64
C SER A 17 16.12 17.70 -10.41
N LEU A 18 14.82 17.84 -10.16
CA LEU A 18 14.17 19.13 -10.38
C LEU A 18 14.58 20.04 -9.22
N SER A 19 15.17 21.22 -9.50
CA SER A 19 15.61 22.17 -8.50
C SER A 19 14.41 22.69 -7.68
N LEU A 20 14.03 21.92 -6.65
CA LEU A 20 12.99 22.33 -5.73
C LEU A 20 13.42 23.63 -5.02
N LEU A 21 12.49 24.56 -4.86
CA LEU A 21 12.68 25.71 -3.98
C LEU A 21 13.04 25.22 -2.57
N PRO A 22 13.88 25.96 -1.80
CA PRO A 22 14.33 25.55 -0.47
C PRO A 22 13.19 25.11 0.47
N LYS A 23 12.04 25.81 0.42
CA LYS A 23 10.84 25.48 1.19
C LYS A 23 10.26 24.11 0.79
N GLN A 24 10.16 23.82 -0.51
CA GLN A 24 9.64 22.54 -1.01
C GLN A 24 10.57 21.39 -0.62
N LYS A 25 11.88 21.57 -0.69
CA LYS A 25 12.86 20.59 -0.24
C LYS A 25 12.76 20.33 1.27
N TYR A 26 12.54 21.38 2.07
CA TYR A 26 12.34 21.24 3.52
C TYR A 26 11.07 20.46 3.84
N GLU A 27 9.93 20.79 3.25
CA GLU A 27 8.65 20.10 3.47
C GLU A 27 8.72 18.63 3.02
N LYS A 28 9.34 18.36 1.88
CA LYS A 28 9.61 16.99 1.40
C LYS A 28 10.42 16.19 2.42
N ASN A 29 11.50 16.76 2.95
CA ASN A 29 12.33 16.09 3.96
C ASN A 29 11.58 15.87 5.28
N LYS A 30 10.72 16.82 5.69
CA LYS A 30 9.90 16.71 6.89
C LYS A 30 8.86 15.59 6.77
N ALA A 31 8.15 15.53 5.64
CA ALA A 31 7.18 14.46 5.35
C ALA A 31 7.87 13.07 5.34
N HIS A 32 9.00 12.95 4.67
CA HIS A 32 9.78 11.71 4.64
C HIS A 32 10.22 11.24 6.05
N LYS A 33 10.79 12.15 6.85
CA LYS A 33 11.21 11.84 8.22
C LYS A 33 10.02 11.38 9.07
N LYS A 34 8.87 12.05 8.94
CA LYS A 34 7.64 11.68 9.66
C LYS A 34 7.12 10.31 9.23
N LEU A 35 7.05 10.04 7.92
CA LEU A 35 6.65 8.72 7.40
C LEU A 35 7.59 7.62 7.88
N ARG A 36 8.91 7.81 7.74
CA ARG A 36 9.88 6.81 8.24
C ARG A 36 9.71 6.53 9.72
N ARG A 37 9.52 7.57 10.54
CA ARG A 37 9.31 7.40 11.99
C ARG A 37 8.05 6.59 12.28
N LEU A 38 6.93 6.88 11.62
CA LEU A 38 5.64 6.21 11.83
C LEU A 38 5.67 4.76 11.31
N VAL A 39 6.26 4.55 10.13
CA VAL A 39 6.44 3.20 9.58
C VAL A 39 7.40 2.39 10.46
N GLY A 40 8.54 2.96 10.85
CA GLY A 40 9.48 2.29 11.75
C GLY A 40 8.82 1.88 13.08
N LYS A 41 8.00 2.79 13.65
CA LYS A 41 7.20 2.46 14.83
C LYS A 41 6.25 1.28 14.58
N ALA A 42 5.52 1.27 13.45
CA ALA A 42 4.62 0.17 13.12
C ALA A 42 5.37 -1.16 12.90
N LEU A 43 6.50 -1.11 12.18
CA LEU A 43 7.35 -2.29 11.95
C LEU A 43 7.82 -2.91 13.28
N THR A 44 8.21 -2.07 14.24
CA THR A 44 8.69 -2.50 15.57
C THR A 44 7.55 -2.97 16.49
N ASP A 45 6.51 -2.15 16.67
CA ASP A 45 5.41 -2.43 17.59
C ASP A 45 4.67 -3.73 17.24
N PHE A 46 4.58 -4.05 15.96
CA PHE A 46 3.90 -5.26 15.46
C PHE A 46 4.87 -6.37 15.03
N ASN A 47 6.18 -6.19 15.22
CA ASN A 47 7.20 -7.13 14.76
C ASN A 47 6.93 -7.61 13.31
N MET A 48 6.84 -6.64 12.38
CA MET A 48 6.42 -6.91 10.99
C MET A 48 7.52 -7.52 10.13
N LEU A 49 8.79 -7.17 10.40
CA LEU A 49 9.97 -7.62 9.64
C LEU A 49 11.00 -8.27 10.55
N GLU A 50 11.67 -9.27 10.01
CA GLU A 50 12.77 -10.02 10.63
C GLU A 50 13.91 -10.18 9.61
N ASP A 51 15.13 -10.44 10.10
CA ASP A 51 16.28 -10.70 9.23
C ASP A 51 16.02 -11.89 8.30
N GLY A 52 16.39 -11.72 7.03
CA GLY A 52 16.21 -12.73 6.00
C GLY A 52 14.82 -12.77 5.37
N ASP A 53 13.89 -11.89 5.78
CA ASP A 53 12.56 -11.84 5.18
C ASP A 53 12.61 -11.52 3.67
N THR A 54 11.72 -12.14 2.92
CA THR A 54 11.39 -11.75 1.54
C THR A 54 9.98 -11.18 1.53
N VAL A 55 9.89 -9.88 1.27
CA VAL A 55 8.65 -9.11 1.33
C VAL A 55 8.11 -8.87 -0.07
N MET A 56 6.95 -9.41 -0.36
CA MET A 56 6.16 -9.07 -1.55
C MET A 56 5.39 -7.78 -1.31
N VAL A 57 5.75 -6.71 -2.01
CA VAL A 57 5.09 -5.39 -1.91
C VAL A 57 4.00 -5.31 -2.97
N CYS A 58 2.73 -5.34 -2.55
CA CYS A 58 1.60 -5.27 -3.47
C CYS A 58 1.36 -3.84 -3.96
N LEU A 59 1.56 -3.61 -5.26
CA LEU A 59 1.36 -2.32 -5.91
C LEU A 59 0.03 -2.30 -6.67
N SER A 60 -0.82 -1.33 -6.34
CA SER A 60 -2.08 -1.09 -7.05
C SER A 60 -1.99 0.07 -8.05
N GLY A 61 -0.87 0.78 -8.10
CA GLY A 61 -0.75 2.05 -8.83
C GLY A 61 -1.33 3.25 -8.07
N GLY A 62 -1.84 3.06 -6.85
CA GLY A 62 -2.33 4.14 -6.00
C GLY A 62 -1.24 4.77 -5.13
N LYS A 63 -1.46 6.01 -4.66
CA LYS A 63 -0.54 6.79 -3.83
C LYS A 63 0.01 6.04 -2.62
N ASP A 64 -0.84 5.19 -1.99
CA ASP A 64 -0.50 4.48 -0.76
C ASP A 64 0.51 3.38 -1.04
N SER A 65 0.32 2.63 -2.13
CA SER A 65 1.22 1.54 -2.54
C SER A 65 2.59 2.07 -2.98
N TYR A 66 2.65 3.17 -3.73
CA TYR A 66 3.91 3.83 -4.09
C TYR A 66 4.64 4.36 -2.85
N THR A 67 3.91 5.04 -1.94
CA THR A 67 4.49 5.55 -0.69
C THR A 67 5.04 4.41 0.16
N MET A 68 4.31 3.30 0.26
CA MET A 68 4.77 2.12 1.00
C MET A 68 6.08 1.58 0.42
N LEU A 69 6.16 1.41 -0.90
CA LEU A 69 7.39 0.95 -1.56
C LEU A 69 8.56 1.90 -1.31
N ASP A 70 8.37 3.21 -1.50
CA ASP A 70 9.39 4.24 -1.25
C ASP A 70 9.99 4.14 0.16
N ILE A 71 9.12 4.02 1.17
CA ILE A 71 9.57 3.98 2.55
C ILE A 71 10.23 2.64 2.88
N LEU A 72 9.72 1.51 2.38
CA LEU A 72 10.36 0.20 2.58
C LEU A 72 11.74 0.12 1.92
N LEU A 73 11.90 0.68 0.70
CA LEU A 73 13.22 0.83 0.06
C LEU A 73 14.18 1.66 0.91
N SER A 74 13.68 2.74 1.51
CA SER A 74 14.48 3.55 2.43
C SER A 74 14.88 2.78 3.70
N PHE A 75 14.06 1.86 4.20
CA PHE A 75 14.43 0.95 5.29
C PHE A 75 15.46 -0.08 4.85
N GLN A 76 15.27 -0.72 3.70
CA GLN A 76 16.22 -1.68 3.15
C GLN A 76 17.64 -1.11 3.02
N LEU A 77 17.75 0.20 2.71
CA LEU A 77 19.06 0.88 2.57
C LEU A 77 19.70 1.31 3.90
N HIS A 78 18.91 1.53 4.96
CA HIS A 78 19.41 2.24 6.15
C HIS A 78 19.05 1.59 7.48
N ALA A 79 18.22 0.55 7.51
CA ALA A 79 17.90 -0.17 8.74
C ALA A 79 19.00 -1.21 9.04
N PRO A 80 19.24 -1.54 10.31
CA PRO A 80 20.14 -2.62 10.69
C PRO A 80 19.47 -4.00 10.53
N LEU A 81 18.65 -4.17 9.50
CA LEU A 81 17.85 -5.35 9.22
C LEU A 81 18.00 -5.70 7.75
N GLU A 82 18.38 -6.92 7.44
CA GLU A 82 18.52 -7.39 6.06
C GLU A 82 17.25 -8.11 5.59
N PHE A 83 16.60 -7.58 4.57
CA PHE A 83 15.42 -8.18 3.95
C PHE A 83 15.37 -7.87 2.45
N ASN A 84 14.68 -8.72 1.69
CA ASN A 84 14.48 -8.57 0.27
C ASN A 84 13.12 -7.97 -0.03
N LEU A 85 13.03 -7.14 -1.07
CA LEU A 85 11.79 -6.58 -1.60
C LEU A 85 11.57 -7.05 -3.02
N VAL A 86 10.34 -7.51 -3.31
CA VAL A 86 9.85 -7.77 -4.66
C VAL A 86 8.54 -7.03 -4.83
N ALA A 87 8.48 -6.11 -5.78
CA ALA A 87 7.25 -5.38 -6.11
C ALA A 87 6.35 -6.25 -6.98
N VAL A 88 5.07 -6.35 -6.66
CA VAL A 88 4.12 -7.18 -7.42
C VAL A 88 2.87 -6.38 -7.73
N ASN A 89 2.49 -6.32 -8.99
CA ASN A 89 1.19 -5.80 -9.43
C ASN A 89 0.35 -6.94 -9.99
N LEU A 90 -0.94 -6.92 -9.69
CA LEU A 90 -1.95 -7.75 -10.34
C LEU A 90 -2.73 -6.90 -11.34
N ASP A 91 -2.42 -7.06 -12.62
CA ASP A 91 -3.26 -6.56 -13.71
C ASP A 91 -4.49 -7.46 -13.86
N GLN A 92 -5.63 -6.90 -13.56
CA GLN A 92 -6.92 -7.60 -13.61
C GLN A 92 -7.58 -7.52 -15.00
N LYS A 93 -6.87 -7.00 -16.00
CA LYS A 93 -7.35 -6.75 -17.36
C LYS A 93 -8.60 -5.85 -17.40
N GLN A 94 -8.57 -4.81 -16.54
CA GLN A 94 -9.63 -3.82 -16.55
C GLN A 94 -9.49 -2.89 -17.76
N PRO A 95 -10.58 -2.54 -18.43
CA PRO A 95 -10.54 -1.62 -19.57
C PRO A 95 -9.89 -0.28 -19.20
N GLY A 96 -8.89 0.13 -20.00
CA GLY A 96 -8.19 1.40 -19.82
C GLY A 96 -7.11 1.39 -18.72
N PHE A 97 -6.73 0.23 -18.21
CA PHE A 97 -5.57 0.15 -17.31
C PHE A 97 -4.27 0.42 -18.08
N PRO A 98 -3.43 1.38 -17.65
CA PRO A 98 -2.19 1.73 -18.35
C PRO A 98 -1.07 0.75 -17.98
N GLU A 99 -0.96 -0.36 -18.71
CA GLU A 99 -0.05 -1.49 -18.42
C GLU A 99 1.43 -1.08 -18.34
N HIS A 100 1.85 0.00 -19.03
CA HIS A 100 3.25 0.43 -19.11
C HIS A 100 3.71 1.26 -17.90
N VAL A 101 2.80 1.88 -17.14
CA VAL A 101 3.15 2.87 -16.09
C VAL A 101 3.94 2.24 -14.95
N LEU A 102 3.46 1.12 -14.41
CA LEU A 102 4.14 0.45 -13.29
C LEU A 102 5.48 -0.18 -13.69
N PRO A 103 5.58 -0.94 -14.81
CA PRO A 103 6.86 -1.47 -15.24
C PRO A 103 7.92 -0.38 -15.42
N THR A 104 7.62 0.69 -16.18
CA THR A 104 8.54 1.81 -16.40
C THR A 104 9.01 2.42 -15.06
N TYR A 105 8.10 2.67 -14.14
CA TYR A 105 8.43 3.22 -12.82
C TYR A 105 9.35 2.29 -12.02
N LEU A 106 9.10 0.98 -12.04
CA LEU A 106 9.89 0.00 -11.28
C LEU A 106 11.26 -0.28 -11.90
N GLU A 107 11.36 -0.24 -13.24
CA GLU A 107 12.64 -0.31 -13.96
C GLU A 107 13.54 0.88 -13.61
N ASP A 108 12.98 2.09 -13.60
CA ASP A 108 13.71 3.31 -13.19
C ASP A 108 14.21 3.22 -11.74
N LEU A 109 13.43 2.59 -10.86
CA LEU A 109 13.82 2.35 -9.47
C LEU A 109 14.81 1.20 -9.30
N LYS A 110 14.99 0.35 -10.33
CA LYS A 110 15.80 -0.88 -10.28
C LYS A 110 15.37 -1.83 -9.16
N VAL A 111 14.08 -1.91 -8.92
CA VAL A 111 13.47 -2.83 -7.95
C VAL A 111 13.08 -4.11 -8.67
N PRO A 112 13.37 -5.30 -8.12
CA PRO A 112 12.80 -6.55 -8.66
C PRO A 112 11.28 -6.49 -8.64
N PHE A 113 10.64 -6.85 -9.76
CA PHE A 113 9.19 -6.80 -9.84
C PHE A 113 8.60 -7.89 -10.74
N ASP A 114 7.36 -8.25 -10.47
CA ASP A 114 6.53 -9.11 -11.30
C ASP A 114 5.18 -8.43 -11.59
N ILE A 115 4.71 -8.54 -12.82
CA ILE A 115 3.35 -8.20 -13.23
C ILE A 115 2.58 -9.50 -13.47
N ILE A 116 1.57 -9.73 -12.64
CA ILE A 116 0.67 -10.88 -12.78
C ILE A 116 -0.49 -10.44 -13.67
N GLU A 117 -0.71 -11.14 -14.77
CA GLU A 117 -1.82 -10.87 -15.68
C GLU A 117 -2.90 -11.94 -15.51
N GLU A 118 -4.07 -11.56 -15.01
CA GLU A 118 -5.21 -12.45 -14.78
C GLU A 118 -6.52 -11.71 -15.03
N ASP A 119 -7.34 -12.17 -15.96
CA ASP A 119 -8.63 -11.57 -16.26
C ASP A 119 -9.67 -11.83 -15.17
N THR A 120 -9.37 -11.30 -13.98
CA THR A 120 -10.32 -11.36 -12.85
C THR A 120 -11.49 -10.41 -13.04
N TYR A 121 -11.35 -9.38 -13.88
CA TYR A 121 -12.42 -8.42 -14.16
C TYR A 121 -13.62 -9.10 -14.83
N SER A 122 -13.40 -9.87 -15.90
CA SER A 122 -14.47 -10.62 -16.58
C SER A 122 -15.10 -11.68 -15.68
N ILE A 123 -14.29 -12.36 -14.85
CA ILE A 123 -14.80 -13.35 -13.89
C ILE A 123 -15.71 -12.68 -12.86
N VAL A 124 -15.28 -11.58 -12.26
CA VAL A 124 -16.04 -10.84 -11.26
C VAL A 124 -17.36 -10.34 -11.85
N LYS A 125 -17.33 -9.80 -13.08
CA LYS A 125 -18.54 -9.36 -13.78
C LYS A 125 -19.55 -10.48 -14.00
N LYS A 126 -19.08 -11.67 -14.40
CA LYS A 126 -19.94 -12.85 -14.62
C LYS A 126 -20.55 -13.40 -13.32
N LEU A 127 -19.77 -13.39 -12.23
CA LEU A 127 -20.17 -13.98 -10.95
C LEU A 127 -20.97 -13.02 -10.06
N THR A 128 -21.01 -11.73 -10.37
CA THR A 128 -21.73 -10.77 -9.56
C THR A 128 -23.18 -10.61 -10.09
N PRO A 129 -24.21 -10.96 -9.31
CA PRO A 129 -25.60 -10.75 -9.70
C PRO A 129 -25.88 -9.26 -9.90
N GLU A 130 -26.82 -8.97 -10.78
CA GLU A 130 -27.26 -7.60 -11.05
C GLU A 130 -27.71 -6.89 -9.77
N GLY A 131 -27.26 -5.65 -9.55
CA GLY A 131 -27.55 -4.88 -8.33
C GLY A 131 -26.73 -5.26 -7.07
N LYS A 132 -25.82 -6.24 -7.14
CA LYS A 132 -24.92 -6.60 -6.05
C LYS A 132 -23.53 -5.97 -6.22
N THR A 133 -22.79 -5.85 -5.09
CA THR A 133 -21.42 -5.32 -5.11
C THR A 133 -20.42 -6.35 -5.60
N THR A 134 -19.46 -5.94 -6.41
CA THR A 134 -18.39 -6.79 -6.95
C THR A 134 -17.25 -7.04 -5.93
N CYS A 135 -17.15 -6.19 -4.90
CA CYS A 135 -16.02 -6.13 -3.99
C CYS A 135 -15.66 -7.44 -3.26
N PRO A 136 -16.62 -8.22 -2.72
CA PRO A 136 -16.28 -9.46 -1.99
C PRO A 136 -15.64 -10.52 -2.91
N ILE A 137 -16.17 -10.68 -4.13
CA ILE A 137 -15.65 -11.65 -5.11
C ILE A 137 -14.28 -11.20 -5.60
N CYS A 138 -14.16 -9.93 -5.98
CA CYS A 138 -12.91 -9.32 -6.43
C CYS A 138 -11.80 -9.46 -5.38
N SER A 139 -12.07 -9.10 -4.13
CA SER A 139 -11.08 -9.18 -3.06
C SER A 139 -10.63 -10.62 -2.76
N ARG A 140 -11.54 -11.61 -2.86
CA ARG A 140 -11.22 -13.02 -2.68
C ARG A 140 -10.32 -13.56 -3.80
N LEU A 141 -10.65 -13.26 -5.06
CA LEU A 141 -9.84 -13.68 -6.21
C LEU A 141 -8.44 -13.06 -6.16
N ARG A 142 -8.35 -11.73 -5.97
CA ARG A 142 -7.07 -11.04 -5.83
C ARG A 142 -6.21 -11.63 -4.73
N ARG A 143 -6.78 -11.91 -3.58
CA ARG A 143 -6.05 -12.51 -2.44
C ARG A 143 -5.51 -13.88 -2.80
N GLY A 144 -6.31 -14.76 -3.41
CA GLY A 144 -5.88 -16.09 -3.84
C GLY A 144 -4.71 -16.03 -4.82
N ILE A 145 -4.78 -15.15 -5.83
CA ILE A 145 -3.72 -14.96 -6.82
C ILE A 145 -2.44 -14.46 -6.17
N LEU A 146 -2.55 -13.42 -5.33
CA LEU A 146 -1.39 -12.83 -4.65
C LEU A 146 -0.73 -13.84 -3.70
N TYR A 147 -1.48 -14.66 -2.97
CA TYR A 147 -0.94 -15.69 -2.10
C TYR A 147 -0.24 -16.80 -2.89
N ALA A 148 -0.84 -17.24 -4.00
CA ALA A 148 -0.20 -18.22 -4.88
C ALA A 148 1.12 -17.69 -5.46
N HIS A 149 1.15 -16.41 -5.85
CA HIS A 149 2.35 -15.77 -6.36
C HIS A 149 3.43 -15.57 -5.27
N ALA A 150 3.04 -15.13 -4.07
CA ALA A 150 3.96 -15.03 -2.93
C ALA A 150 4.67 -16.37 -2.65
N LYS A 151 3.92 -17.47 -2.69
CA LYS A 151 4.48 -18.82 -2.57
C LYS A 151 5.48 -19.13 -3.70
N LYS A 152 5.14 -18.76 -4.95
CA LYS A 152 6.00 -18.99 -6.13
C LYS A 152 7.35 -18.30 -6.03
N ILE A 153 7.36 -17.04 -5.54
CA ILE A 153 8.59 -16.23 -5.40
C ILE A 153 9.29 -16.42 -4.05
N GLY A 154 8.79 -17.31 -3.18
CA GLY A 154 9.37 -17.57 -1.85
C GLY A 154 9.20 -16.41 -0.86
N ALA A 155 8.24 -15.51 -1.07
CA ALA A 155 7.97 -14.42 -0.15
C ALA A 155 7.22 -14.94 1.09
N ASN A 156 7.73 -14.65 2.28
CA ASN A 156 7.09 -14.99 3.56
C ASN A 156 6.27 -13.85 4.15
N LYS A 157 6.48 -12.62 3.67
CA LYS A 157 5.72 -11.42 4.06
C LYS A 157 5.01 -10.81 2.84
N ILE A 158 3.77 -10.35 3.03
CA ILE A 158 2.97 -9.65 2.01
C ILE A 158 2.63 -8.27 2.55
N ALA A 159 3.20 -7.22 1.96
CA ALA A 159 2.96 -5.84 2.37
C ALA A 159 1.81 -5.21 1.57
N LEU A 160 0.83 -4.67 2.30
CA LEU A 160 -0.33 -3.99 1.75
C LEU A 160 -0.34 -2.52 2.17
N GLY A 161 -0.68 -1.60 1.25
CA GLY A 161 -0.66 -0.16 1.44
C GLY A 161 -1.81 0.44 2.26
N HIS A 162 -2.44 -0.34 3.15
CA HIS A 162 -3.47 0.18 4.05
C HIS A 162 -2.84 1.05 5.15
N HIS A 163 -3.53 2.13 5.50
CA HIS A 163 -3.05 3.14 6.44
C HIS A 163 -4.01 3.33 7.63
N LEU A 164 -3.71 4.27 8.52
CA LEU A 164 -4.48 4.50 9.75
C LEU A 164 -5.97 4.80 9.46
N ASP A 165 -6.22 5.69 8.50
CA ASP A 165 -7.61 6.06 8.16
C ASP A 165 -8.41 4.84 7.69
N ASP A 166 -7.81 3.92 6.90
CA ASP A 166 -8.47 2.65 6.49
C ASP A 166 -8.83 1.77 7.70
N ALA A 167 -7.94 1.71 8.70
CA ALA A 167 -8.18 0.91 9.90
C ALA A 167 -9.33 1.48 10.73
N VAL A 168 -9.36 2.80 10.91
CA VAL A 168 -10.42 3.53 11.62
C VAL A 168 -11.74 3.43 10.84
N GLU A 169 -11.75 3.70 9.54
CA GLU A 169 -12.93 3.53 8.69
C GLU A 169 -13.50 2.11 8.79
N THR A 170 -12.63 1.09 8.77
CA THR A 170 -13.05 -0.32 8.89
C THR A 170 -13.68 -0.61 10.25
N LEU A 171 -13.15 -0.03 11.34
CA LEU A 171 -13.75 -0.16 12.68
C LEU A 171 -15.17 0.39 12.69
N PHE A 172 -15.38 1.60 12.21
CA PHE A 172 -16.71 2.24 12.18
C PHE A 172 -17.67 1.54 11.21
N LEU A 173 -17.21 1.09 10.05
CA LEU A 173 -18.02 0.27 9.15
C LEU A 173 -18.50 -1.01 9.83
N ASN A 174 -17.60 -1.73 10.50
CA ASN A 174 -17.97 -2.94 11.23
C ASN A 174 -18.94 -2.64 12.39
N MET A 175 -18.72 -1.57 13.13
CA MET A 175 -19.55 -1.17 14.25
C MET A 175 -20.97 -0.80 13.82
N PHE A 176 -21.13 0.02 12.78
CA PHE A 176 -22.42 0.54 12.36
C PHE A 176 -23.21 -0.40 11.44
N PHE A 177 -22.52 -1.15 10.57
CA PHE A 177 -23.19 -1.96 9.53
C PHE A 177 -23.12 -3.47 9.79
N VAL A 178 -22.22 -3.93 10.67
CA VAL A 178 -22.04 -5.37 10.97
C VAL A 178 -22.27 -5.69 12.46
N ALA A 179 -22.47 -4.67 13.30
CA ALA A 179 -22.62 -4.78 14.76
C ALA A 179 -21.43 -5.53 15.42
N LYS A 180 -20.20 -5.27 14.96
CA LYS A 180 -18.98 -5.89 15.48
C LYS A 180 -17.90 -4.86 15.77
N LEU A 181 -17.28 -4.93 16.94
CA LEU A 181 -16.08 -4.17 17.27
C LEU A 181 -14.84 -4.90 16.70
N LYS A 182 -14.58 -4.68 15.41
CA LYS A 182 -13.46 -5.29 14.70
C LYS A 182 -12.79 -4.28 13.81
N ALA A 183 -11.53 -3.95 14.10
CA ALA A 183 -10.68 -3.14 13.24
C ALA A 183 -9.88 -4.01 12.25
N MET A 184 -9.23 -3.33 11.30
CA MET A 184 -8.25 -3.95 10.42
C MET A 184 -6.98 -4.24 11.24
N PRO A 185 -6.43 -5.47 11.27
CA PRO A 185 -5.19 -5.74 11.99
C PRO A 185 -3.97 -5.20 11.23
N ALA A 186 -2.96 -4.70 11.96
CA ALA A 186 -1.71 -4.24 11.38
C ALA A 186 -0.87 -5.39 10.80
N LYS A 187 -0.92 -6.55 11.47
CA LYS A 187 -0.25 -7.80 11.07
C LYS A 187 -1.23 -8.96 11.26
N LEU A 188 -1.29 -9.88 10.32
CA LEU A 188 -2.06 -11.10 10.44
C LEU A 188 -1.43 -12.24 9.65
N LEU A 189 -1.66 -13.46 10.11
CA LEU A 189 -1.33 -14.67 9.34
C LEU A 189 -2.36 -14.82 8.21
N SER A 190 -1.91 -15.21 7.01
CA SER A 190 -2.81 -15.49 5.89
C SER A 190 -3.75 -16.66 6.20
N ASP A 191 -4.89 -16.73 5.49
CA ASP A 191 -5.92 -17.77 5.72
C ASP A 191 -5.35 -19.20 5.54
N ASP A 192 -4.29 -19.37 4.73
CA ASP A 192 -3.58 -20.63 4.50
C ASP A 192 -2.38 -20.84 5.44
N ALA A 193 -2.19 -19.95 6.41
CA ALA A 193 -1.10 -19.93 7.40
C ALA A 193 0.34 -19.96 6.83
N ARG A 194 0.52 -19.57 5.56
CA ARG A 194 1.83 -19.64 4.87
C ARG A 194 2.56 -18.30 4.81
N HIS A 195 1.82 -17.20 4.85
CA HIS A 195 2.36 -15.86 4.70
C HIS A 195 1.89 -14.96 5.84
N VAL A 196 2.72 -14.01 6.21
CA VAL A 196 2.33 -12.95 7.14
C VAL A 196 1.98 -11.70 6.33
N VAL A 197 0.73 -11.26 6.41
CA VAL A 197 0.28 -10.00 5.82
C VAL A 197 0.61 -8.86 6.76
N ILE A 198 1.31 -7.85 6.27
CA ILE A 198 1.74 -6.67 7.02
C ILE A 198 1.20 -5.37 6.40
N ARG A 199 1.02 -4.35 7.21
CA ARG A 199 0.57 -3.02 6.79
C ARG A 199 1.52 -1.95 7.33
N PRO A 200 2.64 -1.72 6.65
CA PRO A 200 3.68 -0.80 7.15
C PRO A 200 3.18 0.63 7.39
N LEU A 201 2.17 1.09 6.63
CA LEU A 201 1.57 2.42 6.76
C LEU A 201 0.53 2.55 7.89
N PHE A 202 0.39 1.54 8.76
CA PHE A 202 -0.70 1.44 9.75
C PHE A 202 -0.83 2.64 10.70
N TYR A 203 0.26 3.35 11.00
CA TYR A 203 0.26 4.58 11.80
C TYR A 203 0.26 5.86 10.98
N CYS A 204 0.26 5.76 9.64
CA CYS A 204 0.32 6.92 8.76
C CYS A 204 -1.09 7.41 8.41
N ARG A 205 -1.31 8.73 8.52
CA ARG A 205 -2.53 9.38 8.04
C ARG A 205 -2.50 9.52 6.52
N GLU A 206 -3.66 9.36 5.89
CA GLU A 206 -3.84 9.52 4.43
C GLU A 206 -3.32 10.88 3.93
N LYS A 207 -3.54 11.95 4.71
CA LYS A 207 -3.05 13.30 4.38
C LYS A 207 -1.53 13.34 4.20
N LEU A 208 -0.79 12.74 5.12
CA LEU A 208 0.69 12.69 5.07
C LEU A 208 1.18 11.87 3.85
N ILE A 209 0.51 10.76 3.55
CA ILE A 209 0.80 9.94 2.37
C ILE A 209 0.54 10.72 1.09
N SER A 210 -0.58 11.47 1.01
CA SER A 210 -0.93 12.29 -0.14
C SER A 210 0.07 13.44 -0.37
N GLU A 211 0.52 14.09 0.70
CA GLU A 211 1.56 15.12 0.65
C GLU A 211 2.89 14.55 0.12
N TRP A 212 3.29 13.39 0.63
CA TRP A 212 4.50 12.71 0.16
C TRP A 212 4.39 12.29 -1.30
N SER A 213 3.32 11.59 -1.67
CA SER A 213 3.10 11.10 -3.03
C SER A 213 3.14 12.23 -4.07
N LYS A 214 2.50 13.37 -3.77
CA LYS A 214 2.57 14.58 -4.60
C LYS A 214 4.00 15.12 -4.73
N SER A 215 4.76 15.12 -3.63
CA SER A 215 6.13 15.61 -3.64
C SER A 215 7.11 14.70 -4.38
N ARG A 216 6.71 13.46 -4.65
CA ARG A 216 7.48 12.45 -5.39
C ARG A 216 7.07 12.32 -6.84
N ASP A 217 6.00 13.01 -7.26
CA ASP A 217 5.41 12.89 -8.60
C ASP A 217 5.13 11.43 -8.98
N HIS A 218 4.58 10.65 -8.02
CA HIS A 218 4.24 9.26 -8.29
C HIS A 218 3.25 9.17 -9.46
N PRO A 219 3.46 8.24 -10.41
CA PRO A 219 2.58 8.07 -11.56
C PRO A 219 1.30 7.36 -11.16
N ILE A 220 0.39 8.11 -10.52
CA ILE A 220 -0.86 7.55 -9.99
C ILE A 220 -1.75 7.03 -11.11
N ILE A 221 -2.12 5.77 -11.01
CA ILE A 221 -3.12 5.14 -11.87
C ILE A 221 -4.50 5.37 -11.24
N PRO A 222 -5.40 6.11 -11.90
CA PRO A 222 -6.74 6.34 -11.39
C PRO A 222 -7.52 5.05 -11.18
N CYS A 223 -8.13 4.87 -10.02
CA CYS A 223 -9.02 3.75 -9.76
C CYS A 223 -10.44 4.11 -10.24
N ASN A 224 -10.80 3.70 -11.46
CA ASN A 224 -12.11 4.00 -12.07
C ASN A 224 -13.15 2.89 -11.82
N HIS A 225 -12.98 2.01 -10.81
CA HIS A 225 -13.46 0.63 -10.98
C HIS A 225 -14.67 0.22 -10.19
N CYS A 226 -15.11 0.96 -9.19
CA CYS A 226 -16.18 0.45 -8.34
C CYS A 226 -17.18 1.54 -8.00
N GLY A 227 -18.21 1.69 -8.81
CA GLY A 227 -19.45 2.36 -8.43
C GLY A 227 -20.29 1.54 -7.43
N SER A 228 -19.65 0.79 -6.49
CA SER A 228 -20.36 -0.08 -5.57
C SER A 228 -20.90 0.67 -4.35
N GLN A 229 -22.01 0.21 -3.78
CA GLN A 229 -22.65 0.81 -2.59
C GLN A 229 -21.73 0.82 -1.35
N GLU A 230 -20.78 -0.11 -1.24
CA GLU A 230 -19.79 -0.11 -0.17
C GLU A 230 -18.91 1.14 -0.18
N ASN A 231 -18.62 1.68 -1.38
CA ASN A 231 -17.87 2.93 -1.50
C ASN A 231 -18.69 4.12 -0.96
N LEU A 232 -20.02 4.10 -1.09
CA LEU A 232 -20.89 5.15 -0.53
C LEU A 232 -20.90 5.11 0.99
N GLN A 233 -20.96 3.92 1.61
CA GLN A 233 -20.90 3.78 3.08
C GLN A 233 -19.55 4.21 3.62
N ARG A 234 -18.46 3.78 2.98
CA ARG A 234 -17.10 4.19 3.35
C ARG A 234 -16.93 5.70 3.20
N LEU A 235 -17.45 6.30 2.14
CA LEU A 235 -17.39 7.75 1.94
C LEU A 235 -18.09 8.50 3.07
N LYS A 236 -19.30 8.07 3.49
CA LYS A 236 -20.03 8.66 4.63
C LYS A 236 -19.24 8.57 5.94
N ILE A 237 -18.62 7.41 6.21
CA ILE A 237 -17.75 7.25 7.39
C ILE A 237 -16.55 8.20 7.29
N LYS A 238 -15.92 8.29 6.13
CA LYS A 238 -14.78 9.19 5.90
C LYS A 238 -15.16 10.66 6.13
N GLU A 239 -16.32 11.09 5.63
CA GLU A 239 -16.85 12.45 5.85
C GLU A 239 -17.12 12.72 7.33
N MET A 240 -17.75 11.77 8.03
CA MET A 240 -17.98 11.85 9.48
C MET A 240 -16.67 11.99 10.27
N LEU A 241 -15.68 11.15 9.97
CA LEU A 241 -14.36 11.19 10.60
C LEU A 241 -13.62 12.50 10.30
N ALA A 242 -13.70 12.99 9.07
CA ALA A 242 -13.11 14.27 8.68
C ALA A 242 -13.77 15.46 9.39
N HIS A 243 -15.08 15.40 9.64
CA HIS A 243 -15.78 16.40 10.42
C HIS A 243 -15.31 16.36 11.88
N TRP A 244 -15.27 15.18 12.47
CA TRP A 244 -14.83 14.99 13.85
C TRP A 244 -13.36 15.38 14.07
N ASP A 245 -12.46 15.08 13.11
CA ASP A 245 -11.04 15.46 13.19
C ASP A 245 -10.83 17.00 13.12
N ARG A 246 -11.77 17.74 12.50
CA ARG A 246 -11.77 19.23 12.51
C ARG A 246 -12.20 19.77 13.87
N ASP A 247 -13.25 19.17 14.47
CA ASP A 247 -13.79 19.65 15.75
C ASP A 247 -12.90 19.23 16.93
N PHE A 248 -12.25 18.08 16.81
CA PHE A 248 -11.37 17.51 17.84
C PHE A 248 -10.04 17.03 17.24
N PRO A 249 -9.12 17.98 16.89
CA PRO A 249 -7.86 17.66 16.21
C PRO A 249 -7.03 16.61 16.97
N GLY A 250 -6.53 15.60 16.22
CA GLY A 250 -5.66 14.55 16.76
C GLY A 250 -6.36 13.42 17.51
N ARG A 251 -7.70 13.44 17.62
CA ARG A 251 -8.44 12.34 18.28
C ARG A 251 -8.51 11.07 17.43
N VAL A 252 -8.47 11.23 16.11
CA VAL A 252 -8.44 10.09 15.17
C VAL A 252 -7.07 9.39 15.20
N ASP A 253 -6.02 10.05 15.69
CA ASP A 253 -4.66 9.50 15.78
C ASP A 253 -4.46 8.61 17.05
N ASN A 254 -5.39 8.65 18.00
CA ASN A 254 -5.36 7.90 19.25
C ASN A 254 -6.11 6.57 19.14
#